data_b82af2e121e5d4ff7ea9a225e2f2d97f
#
_entry.id   b82af2e121e5d4ff7ea9a225e2f2d97f
#
_cell.length_a   1.000
_cell.length_b   1.000
_cell.length_c   1.000
_cell.angle_alpha   90.00
_cell.angle_beta   90.00
_cell.angle_gamma   90.00
#
_symmetry.space_group_name_H-M   'P 1'
#
loop_
_entity.id
_entity.type
_entity.pdbx_description
1 polymer ?
#
loop_
_entity_poly.entity_id
_entity_poly.type
_entity_poly.pdbx_seq_one_letter_code
_entity_poly.pdbx_strand_id
1 'polypeptide(L)'
;MRPLPWSPDTVPLMLAPMQGVTNRAVRQVLAQWGWPDVLFTEFMRVRPGADNSAARLSQGDLADARPHEHGVPLVAQLIGRDREVLVAAAREVQGAGAVHLNLNMGCPYGRMNVGCGGGMLERPEELPDILGSLREAITGSFSVKVRAGYADPEQVFSLLPVFEAAGVDFLVLHARTVVQRYEGHADHAITARVVQQTRIPVIANGDICTVEGGRRVLEQTRAAGLMLGRGALRDPLLFERLRGRASAAPAEGELRGTHQRFLRELAQRYGALFCGDAQVLSKLKSSLAVMDVPEDSKPYRALRKAKSVEAFCEAVEALAA
;
A
#
# COMPACT_ATOMS: atom_id res chain seq x y z
N MET A 1 13.07 6.61 20.89
CA MET A 1 12.53 5.92 19.71
C MET A 1 11.26 6.66 19.27
N ARG A 2 11.08 6.96 18.00
CA ARG A 2 9.85 7.60 17.52
C ARG A 2 8.70 6.59 17.51
N PRO A 3 7.45 7.00 17.77
CA PRO A 3 6.33 6.07 17.78
C PRO A 3 6.11 5.47 16.39
N LEU A 4 6.12 4.14 16.31
CA LEU A 4 5.70 3.42 15.10
C LEU A 4 4.18 3.55 14.92
N PRO A 5 3.65 3.37 13.68
CA PRO A 5 2.20 3.40 13.45
C PRO A 5 1.45 2.15 13.98
N TRP A 6 2.07 1.35 14.82
CA TRP A 6 1.47 0.17 15.48
C TRP A 6 2.06 -0.02 16.88
N SER A 7 1.36 -0.78 17.73
CA SER A 7 1.85 -1.14 19.06
C SER A 7 3.00 -2.16 18.98
N PRO A 8 4.08 -2.01 19.79
CA PRO A 8 5.20 -2.95 19.83
C PRO A 8 4.79 -4.42 20.09
N ASP A 9 3.68 -4.64 20.79
CA ASP A 9 3.20 -5.96 21.18
C ASP A 9 2.33 -6.63 20.10
N THR A 10 2.15 -5.99 18.95
CA THR A 10 1.33 -6.50 17.85
C THR A 10 2.15 -6.86 16.63
N VAL A 11 1.74 -7.91 15.92
CA VAL A 11 2.21 -8.22 14.57
C VAL A 11 1.32 -7.44 13.59
N PRO A 12 1.76 -6.27 13.07
CA PRO A 12 0.88 -5.41 12.31
C PRO A 12 0.51 -6.02 10.96
N LEU A 13 -0.76 -5.89 10.60
CA LEU A 13 -1.29 -6.23 9.29
C LEU A 13 -1.64 -4.92 8.57
N MET A 14 -0.88 -4.59 7.53
CA MET A 14 -0.96 -3.31 6.83
C MET A 14 -1.64 -3.45 5.47
N LEU A 15 -2.39 -2.42 5.05
CA LEU A 15 -2.88 -2.33 3.67
C LEU A 15 -1.83 -1.70 2.76
N ALA A 16 -1.49 -2.38 1.68
CA ALA A 16 -0.52 -1.89 0.71
C ALA A 16 -1.05 -0.69 -0.10
N PRO A 17 -0.19 0.32 -0.37
CA PRO A 17 -0.50 1.37 -1.33
C PRO A 17 -0.52 0.79 -2.76
N MET A 18 -1.68 0.85 -3.42
CA MET A 18 -1.87 0.41 -4.80
C MET A 18 -2.51 1.55 -5.59
N GLN A 19 -1.73 2.17 -6.47
CA GLN A 19 -2.14 3.35 -7.23
C GLN A 19 -3.38 3.09 -8.09
N GLY A 20 -4.39 3.96 -7.97
CA GLY A 20 -5.68 3.84 -8.63
C GLY A 20 -6.65 2.87 -7.96
N VAL A 21 -6.22 2.19 -6.89
CA VAL A 21 -6.97 1.12 -6.22
C VAL A 21 -7.24 1.43 -4.75
N THR A 22 -6.20 1.57 -3.92
CA THR A 22 -6.37 1.82 -2.48
C THR A 22 -6.50 3.32 -2.16
N ASN A 23 -7.37 3.99 -2.93
CA ASN A 23 -7.72 5.39 -2.74
C ASN A 23 -8.44 5.63 -1.41
N ARG A 24 -8.73 6.90 -1.11
CA ARG A 24 -9.38 7.31 0.15
C ARG A 24 -10.63 6.50 0.47
N ALA A 25 -11.51 6.26 -0.50
CA ALA A 25 -12.76 5.53 -0.25
C ALA A 25 -12.50 4.09 0.20
N VAL A 26 -11.59 3.36 -0.46
CA VAL A 26 -11.18 1.99 -0.06
C VAL A 26 -10.58 1.99 1.34
N ARG A 27 -9.69 2.93 1.64
CA ARG A 27 -9.09 3.06 2.96
C ARG A 27 -10.13 3.36 4.04
N GLN A 28 -11.09 4.25 3.77
CA GLN A 28 -12.17 4.57 4.70
C GLN A 28 -13.10 3.39 4.99
N VAL A 29 -13.46 2.58 3.97
CA VAL A 29 -14.24 1.36 4.19
C VAL A 29 -13.49 0.41 5.11
N LEU A 30 -12.23 0.11 4.82
CA LEU A 30 -11.44 -0.82 5.62
C LEU A 30 -11.13 -0.26 7.03
N ALA A 31 -10.90 1.05 7.17
CA ALA A 31 -10.73 1.70 8.46
C ALA A 31 -12.00 1.62 9.32
N GLN A 32 -13.17 1.89 8.74
CA GLN A 32 -14.46 1.76 9.41
C GLN A 32 -14.70 0.34 9.93
N TRP A 33 -14.24 -0.66 9.20
CA TRP A 33 -14.34 -2.05 9.62
C TRP A 33 -13.27 -2.43 10.67
N GLY A 34 -12.22 -1.60 10.84
CA GLY A 34 -11.17 -1.80 11.83
C GLY A 34 -10.26 -2.99 11.53
N TRP A 35 -10.16 -3.42 10.26
CA TRP A 35 -9.44 -4.63 9.91
C TRP A 35 -7.93 -4.45 9.74
N PRO A 36 -7.39 -3.46 9.01
CA PRO A 36 -5.95 -3.21 9.00
C PRO A 36 -5.49 -2.46 10.26
N ASP A 37 -4.28 -2.74 10.74
CA ASP A 37 -3.65 -1.98 11.83
C ASP A 37 -3.05 -0.67 11.32
N VAL A 38 -2.62 -0.64 10.05
CA VAL A 38 -1.99 0.52 9.42
C VAL A 38 -2.46 0.64 7.97
N LEU A 39 -2.78 1.86 7.58
CA LEU A 39 -3.12 2.22 6.21
C LEU A 39 -2.00 3.05 5.58
N PHE A 40 -1.86 2.94 4.26
CA PHE A 40 -0.98 3.79 3.47
C PHE A 40 -1.82 4.58 2.46
N THR A 41 -1.46 5.86 2.24
CA THR A 41 -2.01 6.58 1.10
C THR A 41 -1.52 5.95 -0.20
N GLU A 42 -2.23 6.17 -1.29
CA GLU A 42 -1.59 6.04 -2.59
C GLU A 42 -0.36 6.94 -2.63
N PHE A 43 0.63 6.65 -3.49
CA PHE A 43 1.79 7.51 -3.51
C PHE A 43 1.44 8.90 -4.06
N MET A 44 1.87 9.93 -3.33
CA MET A 44 1.81 11.33 -3.74
C MET A 44 3.03 11.63 -4.58
N ARG A 45 2.80 12.00 -5.85
CA ARG A 45 3.90 12.30 -6.76
C ARG A 45 4.45 13.68 -6.51
N VAL A 46 5.70 13.71 -6.10
CA VAL A 46 6.44 14.94 -5.84
C VAL A 46 7.11 15.42 -7.12
N ARG A 47 6.84 16.65 -7.52
CA ARG A 47 7.43 17.30 -8.71
C ARG A 47 7.93 18.69 -8.36
N PRO A 48 9.02 19.15 -9.01
CA PRO A 48 9.43 20.55 -8.90
C PRO A 48 8.28 21.48 -9.30
N GLY A 49 8.13 22.61 -8.61
CA GLY A 49 7.26 23.69 -9.04
C GLY A 49 7.72 24.29 -10.38
N ALA A 50 6.87 25.08 -11.03
CA ALA A 50 7.15 25.66 -12.35
C ALA A 50 8.38 26.61 -12.35
N ASP A 51 8.78 27.08 -11.21
CA ASP A 51 9.90 28.00 -10.94
C ASP A 51 11.09 27.32 -10.22
N ASN A 52 11.15 25.97 -10.27
CA ASN A 52 12.10 25.16 -9.48
C ASN A 52 12.01 25.39 -7.95
N SER A 53 11.02 26.13 -7.47
CA SER A 53 10.73 26.26 -6.05
C SER A 53 9.90 25.06 -5.55
N ALA A 54 9.71 24.98 -4.25
CA ALA A 54 8.99 24.00 -3.46
C ALA A 54 8.09 22.97 -4.19
N ALA A 55 8.06 21.77 -3.68
CA ALA A 55 7.11 20.72 -4.09
C ALA A 55 5.68 21.27 -4.16
N ARG A 56 4.96 20.90 -5.22
CA ARG A 56 3.51 21.12 -5.25
C ARG A 56 2.80 19.79 -5.22
N LEU A 57 2.28 19.46 -4.05
CA LEU A 57 1.28 18.42 -3.90
C LEU A 57 -0.10 18.97 -4.28
N SER A 58 -0.95 18.13 -4.85
CA SER A 58 -2.32 18.54 -5.12
C SER A 58 -3.11 18.70 -3.82
N GLN A 59 -4.18 19.50 -3.84
CA GLN A 59 -5.10 19.59 -2.68
C GLN A 59 -5.70 18.22 -2.33
N GLY A 60 -5.87 17.35 -3.33
CA GLY A 60 -6.30 15.98 -3.13
C GLY A 60 -5.27 15.15 -2.34
N ASP A 61 -3.97 15.26 -2.69
CA ASP A 61 -2.89 14.57 -1.96
C ASP A 61 -2.83 15.04 -0.51
N LEU A 62 -2.89 16.35 -0.25
CA LEU A 62 -2.87 16.91 1.10
C LEU A 62 -4.11 16.49 1.93
N ALA A 63 -5.28 16.44 1.29
CA ALA A 63 -6.46 15.91 1.95
C ALA A 63 -6.35 14.41 2.23
N ASP A 64 -5.65 13.64 1.38
CA ASP A 64 -5.37 12.22 1.57
C ASP A 64 -4.34 11.94 2.68
N ALA A 65 -3.45 12.90 2.96
CA ALA A 65 -2.45 12.80 4.02
C ALA A 65 -3.02 12.98 5.44
N ARG A 66 -4.24 13.52 5.56
CA ARG A 66 -4.88 13.75 6.86
C ARG A 66 -5.24 12.43 7.55
N PRO A 67 -5.11 12.35 8.89
CA PRO A 67 -5.53 11.18 9.66
C PRO A 67 -6.99 10.79 9.39
N HIS A 68 -7.28 9.50 9.45
CA HIS A 68 -8.63 8.98 9.28
C HIS A 68 -9.49 9.19 10.54
N GLU A 69 -10.81 9.41 10.33
CA GLU A 69 -11.81 9.56 11.39
C GLU A 69 -11.91 8.33 12.31
N HIS A 70 -11.57 7.15 11.81
CA HIS A 70 -11.69 5.88 12.54
C HIS A 70 -10.44 5.51 13.36
N GLY A 71 -9.47 6.41 13.51
CA GLY A 71 -8.32 6.23 14.37
C GLY A 71 -7.28 5.21 13.90
N VAL A 72 -7.46 4.57 12.74
CA VAL A 72 -6.45 3.68 12.15
C VAL A 72 -5.28 4.52 11.67
N PRO A 73 -4.03 4.27 12.14
CA PRO A 73 -2.86 5.01 11.72
C PRO A 73 -2.68 5.04 10.20
N LEU A 74 -2.40 6.22 9.66
CA LEU A 74 -2.19 6.46 8.25
C LEU A 74 -0.75 6.88 7.98
N VAL A 75 -0.11 6.20 7.03
CA VAL A 75 1.23 6.53 6.54
C VAL A 75 1.10 7.25 5.21
N ALA A 76 1.55 8.48 5.13
CA ALA A 76 1.58 9.27 3.89
C ALA A 76 2.78 8.82 3.04
N GLN A 77 2.53 8.32 1.83
CA GLN A 77 3.58 7.82 0.96
C GLN A 77 3.94 8.83 -0.13
N LEU A 78 5.22 9.21 -0.18
CA LEU A 78 5.78 10.08 -1.21
C LEU A 78 6.52 9.26 -2.28
N ILE A 79 6.48 9.71 -3.52
CA ILE A 79 7.32 9.21 -4.62
C ILE A 79 7.95 10.39 -5.35
N GLY A 80 9.27 10.39 -5.44
CA GLY A 80 10.07 11.44 -6.06
C GLY A 80 11.50 10.99 -6.20
N ARG A 81 12.34 11.88 -6.70
CA ARG A 81 13.78 11.66 -6.86
C ARG A 81 14.60 12.81 -6.34
N ASP A 82 14.12 14.01 -6.54
CA ASP A 82 14.82 15.22 -6.15
C ASP A 82 14.75 15.41 -4.64
N ARG A 83 15.91 15.54 -4.00
CA ARG A 83 16.07 15.66 -2.54
C ARG A 83 15.30 16.84 -1.98
N GLU A 84 15.50 18.03 -2.59
CA GLU A 84 14.95 19.28 -2.05
C GLU A 84 13.43 19.29 -2.17
N VAL A 85 12.93 18.80 -3.30
CA VAL A 85 11.51 18.70 -3.58
C VAL A 85 10.84 17.65 -2.67
N LEU A 86 11.50 16.52 -2.39
CA LEU A 86 11.03 15.52 -1.43
C LEU A 86 10.97 16.07 0.00
N VAL A 87 11.98 16.81 0.42
CA VAL A 87 12.02 17.47 1.74
C VAL A 87 10.90 18.49 1.88
N ALA A 88 10.67 19.31 0.85
CA ALA A 88 9.58 20.29 0.85
C ALA A 88 8.21 19.58 0.94
N ALA A 89 8.00 18.51 0.15
CA ALA A 89 6.77 17.71 0.20
C ALA A 89 6.57 17.04 1.57
N ALA A 90 7.63 16.53 2.19
CA ALA A 90 7.55 15.93 3.52
C ALA A 90 7.09 16.95 4.58
N ARG A 91 7.55 18.19 4.50
CA ARG A 91 7.09 19.28 5.38
C ARG A 91 5.63 19.65 5.10
N GLU A 92 5.23 19.69 3.83
CA GLU A 92 3.87 20.02 3.41
C GLU A 92 2.85 18.99 3.91
N VAL A 93 3.11 17.68 3.76
CA VAL A 93 2.20 16.65 4.27
C VAL A 93 2.15 16.58 5.80
N GLN A 94 3.26 16.88 6.49
CA GLN A 94 3.26 17.02 7.95
C GLN A 94 2.42 18.23 8.39
N GLY A 95 2.49 19.35 7.67
CA GLY A 95 1.61 20.51 7.88
C GLY A 95 0.14 20.19 7.67
N ALA A 96 -0.20 19.22 6.81
CA ALA A 96 -1.56 18.70 6.64
C ALA A 96 -2.00 17.74 7.74
N GLY A 97 -1.09 17.32 8.65
CA GLY A 97 -1.38 16.47 9.80
C GLY A 97 -0.80 15.05 9.72
N ALA A 98 -0.01 14.71 8.69
CA ALA A 98 0.63 13.40 8.60
C ALA A 98 1.71 13.24 9.68
N VAL A 99 1.61 12.17 10.48
CA VAL A 99 2.58 11.82 11.53
C VAL A 99 3.59 10.78 11.01
N HIS A 100 3.15 9.88 10.13
CA HIS A 100 3.96 8.79 9.61
C HIS A 100 4.18 8.98 8.11
N LEU A 101 5.44 9.00 7.67
CA LEU A 101 5.80 9.19 6.27
C LEU A 101 6.54 7.97 5.72
N ASN A 102 6.37 7.74 4.43
CA ASN A 102 7.01 6.65 3.70
C ASN A 102 7.57 7.14 2.36
N LEU A 103 8.78 6.73 2.03
CA LEU A 103 9.33 6.90 0.69
C LEU A 103 9.09 5.63 -0.13
N ASN A 104 8.46 5.79 -1.31
CA ASN A 104 8.30 4.71 -2.26
C ASN A 104 9.58 4.51 -3.07
N MET A 105 10.24 3.38 -2.87
CA MET A 105 11.41 2.90 -3.62
C MET A 105 11.13 1.56 -4.30
N GLY A 106 9.85 1.26 -4.61
CA GLY A 106 9.46 -0.05 -5.13
C GLY A 106 8.54 -0.02 -6.34
N CYS A 107 8.02 1.13 -6.77
CA CYS A 107 7.14 1.23 -7.95
C CYS A 107 7.92 0.86 -9.23
N PRO A 108 7.50 -0.19 -9.99
CA PRO A 108 8.27 -0.67 -11.13
C PRO A 108 7.95 0.06 -12.44
N TYR A 109 7.04 1.02 -12.45
CA TYR A 109 6.55 1.67 -13.67
C TYR A 109 7.36 2.91 -14.03
N GLY A 110 8.53 2.69 -14.67
CA GLY A 110 9.51 3.73 -15.02
C GLY A 110 9.01 4.79 -16.00
N ARG A 111 8.09 4.48 -16.94
CA ARG A 111 7.59 5.47 -17.93
C ARG A 111 6.95 6.70 -17.29
N MET A 112 6.32 6.53 -16.14
CA MET A 112 5.68 7.62 -15.41
C MET A 112 6.54 8.17 -14.26
N ASN A 113 7.59 7.45 -13.85
CA ASN A 113 8.41 7.69 -12.68
C ASN A 113 9.90 7.48 -13.00
N VAL A 114 10.40 8.06 -14.10
CA VAL A 114 11.83 7.92 -14.50
C VAL A 114 12.73 8.33 -13.34
N GLY A 115 13.55 7.39 -12.87
CA GLY A 115 14.45 7.58 -11.73
C GLY A 115 13.78 7.70 -10.35
N CYS A 116 12.43 7.57 -10.25
CA CYS A 116 11.69 7.59 -9.00
C CYS A 116 11.22 6.19 -8.61
N GLY A 117 10.76 6.01 -7.38
CA GLY A 117 10.30 4.71 -6.91
C GLY A 117 11.38 3.64 -7.04
N GLY A 118 11.07 2.53 -7.71
CA GLY A 118 12.07 1.50 -7.97
C GLY A 118 13.27 1.96 -8.78
N GLY A 119 13.13 2.98 -9.63
CA GLY A 119 14.23 3.56 -10.40
C GLY A 119 15.33 4.22 -9.55
N MET A 120 15.05 4.56 -8.29
CA MET A 120 16.07 5.05 -7.36
C MET A 120 17.14 3.98 -7.06
N LEU A 121 16.81 2.70 -7.21
CA LEU A 121 17.74 1.60 -6.98
C LEU A 121 18.81 1.45 -8.09
N GLU A 122 18.66 2.15 -9.22
CA GLU A 122 19.71 2.23 -10.26
C GLU A 122 20.87 3.14 -9.84
N ARG A 123 20.66 4.01 -8.83
CA ARG A 123 21.65 4.98 -8.35
C ARG A 123 21.70 4.96 -6.82
N PRO A 124 22.17 3.86 -6.22
CA PRO A 124 22.20 3.71 -4.78
C PRO A 124 23.11 4.74 -4.07
N GLU A 125 24.08 5.30 -4.79
CA GLU A 125 24.99 6.34 -4.30
C GLU A 125 24.29 7.67 -3.95
N GLU A 126 23.11 7.94 -4.53
CA GLU A 126 22.31 9.13 -4.22
C GLU A 126 21.47 8.96 -2.94
N LEU A 127 21.24 7.72 -2.49
CA LEU A 127 20.30 7.40 -1.41
C LEU A 127 20.71 7.95 -0.03
N PRO A 128 21.99 7.91 0.39
CA PRO A 128 22.38 8.43 1.71
C PRO A 128 21.97 9.89 1.91
N ASP A 129 22.17 10.73 0.90
CA ASP A 129 21.85 12.15 0.95
C ASP A 129 20.34 12.41 0.96
N ILE A 130 19.59 11.71 0.11
CA ILE A 130 18.12 11.81 0.03
C ILE A 130 17.48 11.36 1.34
N LEU A 131 17.87 10.18 1.85
CA LEU A 131 17.26 9.59 3.05
C LEU A 131 17.63 10.37 4.31
N GLY A 132 18.88 10.82 4.43
CA GLY A 132 19.35 11.65 5.53
C GLY A 132 18.59 12.98 5.59
N SER A 133 18.46 13.67 4.46
CA SER A 133 17.71 14.94 4.38
C SER A 133 16.21 14.75 4.69
N LEU A 134 15.61 13.66 4.23
CA LEU A 134 14.22 13.30 4.60
C LEU A 134 14.10 13.03 6.10
N ARG A 135 15.04 12.29 6.70
CA ARG A 135 15.04 12.02 8.13
C ARG A 135 15.11 13.27 8.97
N GLU A 136 15.93 14.25 8.58
CA GLU A 136 16.03 15.54 9.27
C GLU A 136 14.73 16.35 9.18
N ALA A 137 14.05 16.27 8.05
CA ALA A 137 12.80 17.01 7.82
C ALA A 137 11.58 16.38 8.47
N ILE A 138 11.59 15.05 8.70
CA ILE A 138 10.45 14.30 9.23
C ILE A 138 10.53 14.21 10.76
N THR A 139 9.56 14.76 11.47
CA THR A 139 9.51 14.74 12.93
C THR A 139 8.95 13.43 13.50
N GLY A 140 8.00 12.81 12.80
CA GLY A 140 7.40 11.54 13.14
C GLY A 140 8.19 10.33 12.63
N SER A 141 7.53 9.16 12.45
CA SER A 141 8.21 8.00 11.89
C SER A 141 8.45 8.15 10.40
N PHE A 142 9.62 7.67 9.97
CA PHE A 142 10.04 7.61 8.59
C PHE A 142 10.30 6.17 8.17
N SER A 143 9.65 5.72 7.12
CA SER A 143 9.80 4.36 6.59
C SER A 143 10.11 4.37 5.11
N VAL A 144 10.59 3.23 4.61
CA VAL A 144 10.85 3.02 3.19
C VAL A 144 10.08 1.78 2.73
N LYS A 145 9.39 1.89 1.58
CA LYS A 145 8.84 0.72 0.89
C LYS A 145 9.69 0.41 -0.33
N VAL A 146 10.41 -0.71 -0.28
CA VAL A 146 11.47 -1.06 -1.23
C VAL A 146 11.24 -2.44 -1.84
N ARG A 147 11.87 -2.70 -3.00
CA ARG A 147 12.04 -4.03 -3.58
C ARG A 147 13.41 -4.62 -3.24
N ALA A 148 13.60 -5.92 -3.49
CA ALA A 148 14.87 -6.61 -3.21
C ALA A 148 16.07 -6.02 -3.96
N GLY A 149 15.82 -5.33 -5.05
CA GLY A 149 16.82 -4.61 -5.84
C GLY A 149 16.23 -4.15 -7.16
N TYR A 150 17.02 -3.47 -8.00
CA TYR A 150 16.59 -3.10 -9.35
C TYR A 150 16.47 -4.34 -10.24
N ALA A 151 17.58 -5.01 -10.53
CA ALA A 151 17.65 -6.25 -11.29
C ALA A 151 18.20 -7.41 -10.47
N ASP A 152 19.12 -7.13 -9.54
CA ASP A 152 19.76 -8.10 -8.66
C ASP A 152 19.04 -8.11 -7.30
N PRO A 153 18.47 -9.24 -6.86
CA PRO A 153 17.81 -9.36 -5.56
C PRO A 153 18.78 -9.29 -4.37
N GLU A 154 20.09 -9.45 -4.57
CA GLU A 154 21.10 -9.30 -3.53
C GLU A 154 21.40 -7.82 -3.23
N GLN A 155 21.00 -6.90 -4.09
CA GLN A 155 21.22 -5.46 -3.90
C GLN A 155 20.64 -4.93 -2.59
N VAL A 156 19.51 -5.47 -2.11
CA VAL A 156 18.90 -5.02 -0.86
C VAL A 156 19.85 -5.06 0.32
N PHE A 157 20.77 -6.02 0.36
CA PHE A 157 21.72 -6.19 1.48
C PHE A 157 22.72 -5.04 1.55
N SER A 158 23.17 -4.51 0.42
CA SER A 158 24.02 -3.32 0.38
C SER A 158 23.31 -2.03 0.79
N LEU A 159 21.96 -2.02 0.76
CA LEU A 159 21.15 -0.88 1.15
C LEU A 159 20.82 -0.84 2.65
N LEU A 160 20.91 -1.98 3.36
CA LEU A 160 20.59 -2.04 4.79
C LEU A 160 21.40 -1.05 5.64
N PRO A 161 22.74 -0.96 5.49
CA PRO A 161 23.54 0.03 6.22
C PRO A 161 23.11 1.48 5.91
N VAL A 162 22.70 1.75 4.67
CA VAL A 162 22.22 3.09 4.26
C VAL A 162 20.91 3.44 4.97
N PHE A 163 19.96 2.50 5.06
CA PHE A 163 18.71 2.69 5.77
C PHE A 163 18.91 2.87 7.28
N GLU A 164 19.82 2.10 7.87
CA GLU A 164 20.18 2.20 9.29
C GLU A 164 20.84 3.55 9.61
N ALA A 165 21.85 3.94 8.81
CA ALA A 165 22.53 5.22 8.96
C ALA A 165 21.59 6.42 8.78
N ALA A 166 20.62 6.32 7.86
CA ALA A 166 19.60 7.33 7.67
C ALA A 166 18.52 7.34 8.77
N GLY A 167 18.52 6.42 9.73
CA GLY A 167 17.54 6.36 10.81
C GLY A 167 16.13 6.05 10.31
N VAL A 168 16.00 5.13 9.35
CA VAL A 168 14.70 4.59 8.91
C VAL A 168 14.09 3.79 10.06
N ASP A 169 12.83 4.08 10.43
CA ASP A 169 12.18 3.48 11.58
C ASP A 169 11.59 2.08 11.28
N PHE A 170 11.18 1.81 10.03
CA PHE A 170 10.80 0.46 9.56
C PHE A 170 10.89 0.34 8.03
N LEU A 171 11.05 -0.88 7.54
CA LEU A 171 11.09 -1.22 6.13
C LEU A 171 9.86 -2.03 5.73
N VAL A 172 9.30 -1.75 4.56
CA VAL A 172 8.36 -2.65 3.89
C VAL A 172 9.06 -3.25 2.68
N LEU A 173 9.39 -4.53 2.75
CA LEU A 173 10.13 -5.23 1.69
C LEU A 173 9.19 -6.04 0.79
N HIS A 174 9.08 -5.65 -0.48
CA HIS A 174 8.50 -6.49 -1.51
C HIS A 174 9.60 -7.37 -2.11
N ALA A 175 9.57 -8.66 -1.81
CA ALA A 175 10.63 -9.62 -2.15
C ALA A 175 10.65 -10.01 -3.65
N ARG A 176 10.60 -9.02 -4.54
CA ARG A 176 10.86 -9.07 -5.98
C ARG A 176 11.79 -7.94 -6.39
N THR A 177 12.52 -8.09 -7.49
CA THR A 177 13.25 -6.97 -8.08
C THR A 177 12.32 -6.02 -8.85
N VAL A 178 12.80 -4.82 -9.17
CA VAL A 178 12.03 -3.84 -9.96
C VAL A 178 11.76 -4.39 -11.37
N VAL A 179 12.76 -5.01 -11.99
CA VAL A 179 12.67 -5.61 -13.34
C VAL A 179 11.65 -6.73 -13.40
N GLN A 180 11.53 -7.56 -12.36
CA GLN A 180 10.52 -8.63 -12.28
C GLN A 180 9.09 -8.10 -12.28
N ARG A 181 8.86 -6.84 -11.88
CA ARG A 181 7.50 -6.28 -11.72
C ARG A 181 6.62 -7.20 -10.86
N TYR A 182 5.71 -7.96 -11.47
CA TYR A 182 4.82 -8.93 -10.82
C TYR A 182 4.98 -10.34 -11.37
N GLU A 183 6.00 -10.57 -12.19
CA GLU A 183 6.30 -11.89 -12.75
C GLU A 183 6.91 -12.80 -11.69
N GLY A 184 6.72 -14.11 -11.85
CA GLY A 184 7.17 -15.11 -10.90
C GLY A 184 6.55 -14.94 -9.50
N HIS A 185 7.29 -15.33 -8.47
CA HIS A 185 6.87 -15.25 -7.07
C HIS A 185 7.76 -14.31 -6.25
N ALA A 186 7.21 -13.73 -5.18
CA ALA A 186 7.99 -13.01 -4.19
C ALA A 186 8.88 -14.01 -3.42
N ASP A 187 10.19 -13.80 -3.43
CA ASP A 187 11.13 -14.68 -2.73
C ASP A 187 11.31 -14.27 -1.27
N HIS A 188 10.49 -14.84 -0.41
CA HIS A 188 10.55 -14.55 1.02
C HIS A 188 11.80 -15.12 1.73
N ALA A 189 12.64 -15.96 1.10
CA ALA A 189 13.96 -16.30 1.63
C ALA A 189 14.87 -15.06 1.71
N ILE A 190 14.74 -14.14 0.75
CA ILE A 190 15.40 -12.82 0.82
C ILE A 190 14.88 -12.02 2.02
N THR A 191 13.57 -12.00 2.25
CA THR A 191 12.98 -11.32 3.42
C THR A 191 13.55 -11.89 4.72
N ALA A 192 13.66 -13.21 4.84
CA ALA A 192 14.23 -13.86 6.03
C ALA A 192 15.69 -13.45 6.28
N ARG A 193 16.51 -13.41 5.23
CA ARG A 193 17.91 -12.96 5.31
C ARG A 193 18.01 -11.47 5.67
N VAL A 194 17.16 -10.62 5.13
CA VAL A 194 17.11 -9.19 5.46
C VAL A 194 16.77 -9.00 6.94
N VAL A 195 15.76 -9.71 7.46
CA VAL A 195 15.39 -9.65 8.89
C VAL A 195 16.58 -10.03 9.81
N GLN A 196 17.41 -10.99 9.39
CA GLN A 196 18.59 -11.41 10.16
C GLN A 196 19.74 -10.40 10.13
N GLN A 197 19.81 -9.53 9.11
CA GLN A 197 20.94 -8.63 8.88
C GLN A 197 20.68 -7.18 9.27
N THR A 198 19.45 -6.83 9.69
CA THR A 198 19.15 -5.47 10.12
C THR A 198 18.42 -5.45 11.47
N ARG A 199 18.57 -4.33 12.19
CA ARG A 199 17.80 -4.03 13.41
C ARG A 199 16.51 -3.30 13.12
N ILE A 200 16.30 -2.86 11.88
CA ILE A 200 15.09 -2.15 11.46
C ILE A 200 13.94 -3.17 11.37
N PRO A 201 12.77 -2.93 11.99
CA PRO A 201 11.61 -3.78 11.82
C PRO A 201 11.24 -3.92 10.32
N VAL A 202 11.15 -5.15 9.83
CA VAL A 202 10.83 -5.45 8.43
C VAL A 202 9.40 -5.98 8.32
N ILE A 203 8.61 -5.35 7.48
CA ILE A 203 7.25 -5.78 7.11
C ILE A 203 7.33 -6.53 5.78
N ALA A 204 6.94 -7.80 5.78
CA ALA A 204 6.96 -8.62 4.58
C ALA A 204 5.79 -8.29 3.64
N ASN A 205 6.11 -8.15 2.36
CA ASN A 205 5.12 -7.84 1.32
C ASN A 205 5.38 -8.69 0.06
N GLY A 206 4.33 -9.12 -0.60
CA GLY A 206 4.35 -9.90 -1.84
C GLY A 206 3.61 -11.23 -1.70
N ASP A 207 2.66 -11.50 -2.60
CA ASP A 207 1.91 -12.75 -2.77
C ASP A 207 1.19 -13.30 -1.52
N ILE A 208 0.91 -12.46 -0.54
CA ILE A 208 0.16 -12.83 0.65
C ILE A 208 -1.34 -12.72 0.33
N CYS A 209 -1.95 -13.84 -0.04
CA CYS A 209 -3.34 -13.90 -0.50
C CYS A 209 -4.22 -14.87 0.31
N THR A 210 -3.64 -15.65 1.23
CA THR A 210 -4.33 -16.62 2.08
C THR A 210 -3.78 -16.59 3.50
N VAL A 211 -4.54 -17.12 4.45
CA VAL A 211 -4.10 -17.25 5.85
C VAL A 211 -2.86 -18.13 5.96
N GLU A 212 -2.88 -19.28 5.28
CA GLU A 212 -1.74 -20.20 5.26
C GLU A 212 -0.48 -19.52 4.71
N GLY A 213 -0.61 -18.83 3.56
CA GLY A 213 0.50 -18.08 2.96
C GLY A 213 1.05 -17.00 3.89
N GLY A 214 0.19 -16.22 4.55
CA GLY A 214 0.61 -15.19 5.49
C GLY A 214 1.31 -15.75 6.72
N ARG A 215 0.77 -16.82 7.33
CA ARG A 215 1.39 -17.51 8.47
C ARG A 215 2.75 -18.10 8.09
N ARG A 216 2.83 -18.77 6.95
CA ARG A 216 4.09 -19.32 6.43
C ARG A 216 5.15 -18.23 6.25
N VAL A 217 4.79 -17.08 5.69
CA VAL A 217 5.72 -15.95 5.54
C VAL A 217 6.21 -15.47 6.90
N LEU A 218 5.35 -15.28 7.90
CA LEU A 218 5.77 -14.89 9.26
C LEU A 218 6.70 -15.93 9.92
N GLU A 219 6.36 -17.20 9.81
CA GLU A 219 7.15 -18.30 10.37
C GLU A 219 8.54 -18.40 9.75
N GLN A 220 8.62 -18.32 8.43
CA GLN A 220 9.85 -18.44 7.67
C GLN A 220 10.77 -17.23 7.80
N THR A 221 10.16 -16.03 7.84
CA THR A 221 10.95 -14.79 7.76
C THR A 221 11.22 -14.15 9.10
N ARG A 222 10.38 -14.42 10.11
CA ARG A 222 10.39 -13.68 11.39
C ARG A 222 10.21 -12.17 11.19
N ALA A 223 9.55 -11.77 10.10
CA ALA A 223 9.21 -10.37 9.84
C ALA A 223 8.34 -9.80 10.97
N ALA A 224 8.49 -8.52 11.25
CA ALA A 224 7.72 -7.82 12.28
C ALA A 224 6.22 -7.77 11.99
N GLY A 225 5.82 -7.87 10.71
CA GLY A 225 4.43 -7.86 10.29
C GLY A 225 4.27 -8.15 8.80
N LEU A 226 3.03 -8.03 8.31
CA LEU A 226 2.66 -8.28 6.92
C LEU A 226 2.04 -7.05 6.28
N MET A 227 2.34 -6.81 5.00
CA MET A 227 1.60 -5.87 4.18
C MET A 227 0.83 -6.61 3.08
N LEU A 228 -0.48 -6.47 3.09
CA LEU A 228 -1.41 -7.13 2.19
C LEU A 228 -1.79 -6.19 1.04
N GLY A 229 -1.63 -6.65 -0.19
CA GLY A 229 -2.05 -5.92 -1.38
C GLY A 229 -3.32 -6.53 -1.99
N ARG A 230 -3.18 -7.18 -3.14
CA ARG A 230 -4.29 -7.82 -3.87
C ARG A 230 -5.07 -8.81 -3.01
N GLY A 231 -4.39 -9.54 -2.11
CA GLY A 231 -5.04 -10.46 -1.18
C GLY A 231 -6.09 -9.80 -0.29
N ALA A 232 -5.85 -8.57 0.17
CA ALA A 232 -6.79 -7.81 0.99
C ALA A 232 -8.03 -7.32 0.22
N LEU A 233 -7.98 -7.23 -1.10
CA LEU A 233 -9.15 -6.90 -1.93
C LEU A 233 -9.86 -8.14 -2.44
N ARG A 234 -9.11 -9.21 -2.71
CA ARG A 234 -9.67 -10.51 -3.07
C ARG A 234 -10.48 -11.12 -1.92
N ASP A 235 -10.00 -10.97 -0.70
CA ASP A 235 -10.70 -11.33 0.52
C ASP A 235 -10.54 -10.21 1.55
N PRO A 236 -11.47 -9.26 1.62
CA PRO A 236 -11.38 -8.16 2.58
C PRO A 236 -11.30 -8.63 4.04
N LEU A 237 -11.87 -9.81 4.38
CA LEU A 237 -11.75 -10.44 5.70
C LEU A 237 -10.38 -11.08 5.96
N LEU A 238 -9.43 -11.05 5.02
CA LEU A 238 -8.12 -11.70 5.20
C LEU A 238 -7.37 -11.18 6.43
N PHE A 239 -7.52 -9.91 6.80
CA PHE A 239 -6.98 -9.36 8.04
C PHE A 239 -7.53 -10.09 9.28
N GLU A 240 -8.84 -10.28 9.36
CA GLU A 240 -9.49 -10.95 10.49
C GLU A 240 -9.20 -12.46 10.49
N ARG A 241 -9.10 -13.08 9.32
CA ARG A 241 -8.71 -14.49 9.18
C ARG A 241 -7.28 -14.74 9.67
N LEU A 242 -6.34 -13.85 9.33
CA LEU A 242 -4.95 -13.94 9.80
C LEU A 242 -4.84 -13.83 11.32
N ARG A 243 -5.73 -13.04 11.94
CA ARG A 243 -5.84 -12.91 13.40
C ARG A 243 -6.60 -14.06 14.08
N GLY A 244 -7.18 -14.98 13.30
CA GLY A 244 -8.01 -16.06 13.83
C GLY A 244 -9.42 -15.63 14.29
N ARG A 245 -9.88 -14.44 13.87
CA ARG A 245 -11.21 -13.91 14.21
C ARG A 245 -12.28 -14.29 13.17
N ALA A 246 -11.88 -14.84 12.04
CA ALA A 246 -12.74 -15.40 11.02
C ALA A 246 -12.16 -16.73 10.51
N SER A 247 -12.99 -17.56 9.84
CA SER A 247 -12.55 -18.84 9.28
C SER A 247 -11.34 -18.69 8.37
N ALA A 248 -10.33 -19.53 8.51
CA ALA A 248 -9.12 -19.47 7.68
C ALA A 248 -9.40 -19.73 6.19
N ALA A 249 -10.41 -20.53 5.89
CA ALA A 249 -10.87 -20.83 4.54
C ALA A 249 -12.33 -20.35 4.40
N PRO A 250 -12.58 -19.29 3.61
CA PRO A 250 -13.93 -18.78 3.44
C PRO A 250 -14.77 -19.75 2.62
N ALA A 251 -16.02 -19.98 3.04
CA ALA A 251 -17.03 -20.56 2.15
C ALA A 251 -17.32 -19.56 1.01
N GLU A 252 -17.69 -20.06 -0.16
CA GLU A 252 -17.98 -19.21 -1.32
C GLU A 252 -19.07 -18.18 -1.05
N GLY A 253 -20.13 -18.57 -0.33
CA GLY A 253 -21.20 -17.64 0.07
C GLY A 253 -20.74 -16.54 1.03
N GLU A 254 -19.86 -16.86 1.98
CA GLU A 254 -19.27 -15.88 2.90
C GLU A 254 -18.43 -14.84 2.13
N LEU A 255 -17.61 -15.31 1.18
CA LEU A 255 -16.79 -14.44 0.37
C LEU A 255 -17.66 -13.53 -0.52
N ARG A 256 -18.71 -14.07 -1.14
CA ARG A 256 -19.67 -13.27 -1.93
C ARG A 256 -20.38 -12.22 -1.08
N GLY A 257 -20.83 -12.58 0.11
CA GLY A 257 -21.46 -11.63 1.04
C GLY A 257 -20.50 -10.51 1.47
N THR A 258 -19.23 -10.83 1.69
CA THR A 258 -18.19 -9.85 2.00
C THR A 258 -17.94 -8.91 0.82
N HIS A 259 -17.86 -9.45 -0.41
CA HIS A 259 -17.73 -8.64 -1.63
C HIS A 259 -18.94 -7.75 -1.86
N GLN A 260 -20.16 -8.27 -1.65
CA GLN A 260 -21.38 -7.47 -1.74
C GLN A 260 -21.32 -6.26 -0.81
N ARG A 261 -21.03 -6.49 0.48
CA ARG A 261 -20.91 -5.42 1.48
C ARG A 261 -19.83 -4.40 1.07
N PHE A 262 -18.65 -4.88 0.69
CA PHE A 262 -17.53 -4.03 0.30
C PHE A 262 -17.88 -3.14 -0.90
N LEU A 263 -18.42 -3.73 -1.97
CA LEU A 263 -18.75 -3.00 -3.20
C LEU A 263 -19.90 -2.02 -2.99
N ARG A 264 -20.89 -2.35 -2.14
CA ARG A 264 -21.99 -1.46 -1.78
C ARG A 264 -21.47 -0.21 -1.06
N GLU A 265 -20.69 -0.38 0.01
CA GLU A 265 -20.10 0.72 0.76
C GLU A 265 -19.14 1.56 -0.12
N LEU A 266 -18.40 0.90 -1.00
CA LEU A 266 -17.50 1.57 -1.92
C LEU A 266 -18.24 2.41 -2.97
N ALA A 267 -19.37 1.91 -3.51
CA ALA A 267 -20.20 2.66 -4.46
C ALA A 267 -20.74 3.96 -3.83
N GLN A 268 -21.20 3.90 -2.59
CA GLN A 268 -21.66 5.09 -1.85
C GLN A 268 -20.54 6.13 -1.67
N ARG A 269 -19.33 5.67 -1.27
CA ARG A 269 -18.19 6.58 -1.05
C ARG A 269 -17.65 7.16 -2.36
N TYR A 270 -17.66 6.38 -3.43
CA TYR A 270 -17.22 6.87 -4.74
C TYR A 270 -18.20 7.93 -5.30
N GLY A 271 -19.50 7.78 -5.06
CA GLY A 271 -20.47 8.81 -5.41
C GLY A 271 -20.24 10.15 -4.72
N ALA A 272 -19.68 10.12 -3.49
CA ALA A 272 -19.32 11.33 -2.74
C ALA A 272 -17.93 11.88 -3.11
N LEU A 273 -17.01 11.04 -3.58
CA LEU A 273 -15.60 11.40 -3.82
C LEU A 273 -15.31 11.81 -5.27
N PHE A 274 -16.02 11.24 -6.23
CA PHE A 274 -15.80 11.45 -7.66
C PHE A 274 -16.98 12.13 -8.34
N CYS A 275 -16.68 12.94 -9.35
CA CYS A 275 -17.71 13.66 -10.11
C CYS A 275 -18.17 12.84 -11.32
N GLY A 276 -19.48 12.51 -11.32
CA GLY A 276 -20.16 11.88 -12.45
C GLY A 276 -20.04 10.35 -12.52
N ASP A 277 -21.13 9.74 -12.98
CA ASP A 277 -21.33 8.28 -13.00
C ASP A 277 -20.28 7.50 -13.79
N ALA A 278 -19.79 8.07 -14.88
CA ALA A 278 -18.76 7.41 -15.70
C ALA A 278 -17.46 7.21 -14.92
N GLN A 279 -17.05 8.20 -14.10
CA GLN A 279 -15.86 8.10 -13.28
C GLN A 279 -16.06 7.13 -12.12
N VAL A 280 -17.20 7.20 -11.44
CA VAL A 280 -17.58 6.28 -10.35
C VAL A 280 -17.58 4.84 -10.86
N LEU A 281 -18.26 4.57 -11.98
CA LEU A 281 -18.32 3.24 -12.58
C LEU A 281 -16.93 2.71 -12.98
N SER A 282 -16.10 3.57 -13.56
CA SER A 282 -14.72 3.21 -13.90
C SER A 282 -13.91 2.79 -12.68
N LYS A 283 -14.04 3.53 -11.56
CA LYS A 283 -13.37 3.21 -10.29
C LYS A 283 -13.89 1.91 -9.66
N LEU A 284 -15.21 1.68 -9.66
CA LEU A 284 -15.81 0.44 -9.19
C LEU A 284 -15.29 -0.77 -9.98
N LYS A 285 -15.23 -0.67 -11.31
CA LYS A 285 -14.68 -1.71 -12.18
C LYS A 285 -13.18 -1.94 -11.96
N SER A 286 -12.42 -0.89 -11.70
CA SER A 286 -10.99 -1.01 -11.36
C SER A 286 -10.80 -1.78 -10.04
N SER A 287 -11.60 -1.51 -9.03
CA SER A 287 -11.60 -2.26 -7.78
C SER A 287 -11.96 -3.73 -7.99
N LEU A 288 -13.02 -4.00 -8.76
CA LEU A 288 -13.45 -5.36 -9.10
C LEU A 288 -12.35 -6.14 -9.85
N ALA A 289 -11.61 -5.51 -10.74
CA ALA A 289 -10.53 -6.15 -11.49
C ALA A 289 -9.38 -6.64 -10.59
N VAL A 290 -9.12 -5.94 -9.48
CA VAL A 290 -8.07 -6.33 -8.52
C VAL A 290 -8.56 -7.39 -7.52
N MET A 291 -9.87 -7.54 -7.35
CA MET A 291 -10.45 -8.56 -6.47
C MET A 291 -10.22 -9.98 -6.99
N ASP A 292 -9.74 -10.14 -8.22
CA ASP A 292 -9.37 -11.44 -8.81
C ASP A 292 -10.51 -12.48 -8.69
N VAL A 293 -11.73 -12.05 -8.95
CA VAL A 293 -12.93 -12.90 -8.90
C VAL A 293 -13.05 -13.76 -10.16
N PRO A 294 -13.54 -15.01 -10.08
CA PRO A 294 -13.63 -15.92 -11.21
C PRO A 294 -14.32 -15.30 -12.42
N GLU A 295 -13.71 -15.41 -13.62
CA GLU A 295 -14.25 -14.81 -14.83
C GLU A 295 -15.59 -15.42 -15.24
N ASP A 296 -15.75 -16.72 -15.07
CA ASP A 296 -16.95 -17.46 -15.45
C ASP A 296 -18.08 -17.40 -14.43
N SER A 297 -17.84 -16.80 -13.27
CA SER A 297 -18.86 -16.66 -12.23
C SER A 297 -19.99 -15.74 -12.70
N LYS A 298 -21.20 -16.30 -12.84
CA LYS A 298 -22.41 -15.56 -13.28
C LYS A 298 -22.64 -14.27 -12.48
N PRO A 299 -22.59 -14.26 -11.14
CA PRO A 299 -22.80 -13.05 -10.34
C PRO A 299 -21.83 -11.92 -10.70
N TYR A 300 -20.53 -12.21 -10.84
CA TYR A 300 -19.52 -11.18 -11.14
C TYR A 300 -19.53 -10.74 -12.60
N ARG A 301 -20.07 -11.55 -13.51
CA ARG A 301 -20.23 -11.19 -14.92
C ARG A 301 -21.16 -10.00 -15.10
N ALA A 302 -22.24 -9.89 -14.32
CA ALA A 302 -23.14 -8.75 -14.34
C ALA A 302 -22.42 -7.45 -13.94
N LEU A 303 -21.61 -7.49 -12.87
CA LEU A 303 -20.80 -6.34 -12.43
C LEU A 303 -19.83 -5.86 -13.53
N ARG A 304 -19.13 -6.78 -14.19
CA ARG A 304 -18.20 -6.42 -15.29
C ARG A 304 -18.93 -5.80 -16.48
N LYS A 305 -20.14 -6.25 -16.79
CA LYS A 305 -20.95 -5.79 -17.93
C LYS A 305 -21.75 -4.53 -17.65
N ALA A 306 -21.91 -4.14 -16.39
CA ALA A 306 -22.68 -2.94 -16.03
C ALA A 306 -22.21 -1.70 -16.81
N LYS A 307 -23.16 -0.94 -17.35
CA LYS A 307 -22.90 0.28 -18.15
C LYS A 307 -23.24 1.57 -17.40
N SER A 308 -23.87 1.45 -16.22
CA SER A 308 -24.19 2.55 -15.32
C SER A 308 -23.88 2.16 -13.88
N VAL A 309 -23.81 3.15 -12.99
CA VAL A 309 -23.64 2.93 -11.53
C VAL A 309 -24.86 2.19 -10.98
N GLU A 310 -26.07 2.55 -11.44
CA GLU A 310 -27.31 1.90 -11.05
C GLU A 310 -27.28 0.39 -11.36
N ALA A 311 -27.00 0.03 -12.63
CA ALA A 311 -26.88 -1.38 -13.04
C ALA A 311 -25.76 -2.13 -12.29
N PHE A 312 -24.68 -1.45 -11.91
CA PHE A 312 -23.62 -2.03 -11.09
C PHE A 312 -24.13 -2.31 -9.67
N CYS A 313 -24.84 -1.36 -9.05
CA CYS A 313 -25.41 -1.53 -7.71
C CYS A 313 -26.46 -2.64 -7.66
N GLU A 314 -27.36 -2.74 -8.67
CA GLU A 314 -28.30 -3.86 -8.80
C GLU A 314 -27.58 -5.21 -8.86
N ALA A 315 -26.48 -5.28 -9.65
CA ALA A 315 -25.68 -6.50 -9.73
C ALA A 315 -24.94 -6.80 -8.41
N VAL A 316 -24.57 -5.79 -7.62
CA VAL A 316 -24.01 -5.96 -6.26
C VAL A 316 -25.05 -6.59 -5.33
N GLU A 317 -26.30 -6.13 -5.36
CA GLU A 317 -27.35 -6.69 -4.51
C GLU A 317 -27.64 -8.15 -4.84
N ALA A 318 -27.46 -8.56 -6.09
CA ALA A 318 -27.65 -9.94 -6.53
C ALA A 318 -26.46 -10.88 -6.21
N LEU A 319 -25.33 -10.38 -5.64
CA LEU A 319 -24.17 -11.22 -5.34
C LEU A 319 -24.43 -12.27 -4.25
N ALA A 320 -25.21 -11.94 -3.23
CA ALA A 320 -25.46 -12.81 -2.07
C ALA A 320 -26.79 -13.60 -2.20
N ALA A 321 -27.55 -13.34 -3.25
CA ALA A 321 -28.73 -14.13 -3.60
C ALA A 321 -28.29 -15.41 -4.34
#